data_695a9d89c9abc18b7bbcab1877892d32
#
_entry.id   695a9d89c9abc18b7bbcab1877892d32
#
_cell.length_a   1.000
_cell.length_b   1.000
_cell.length_c   1.000
_cell.angle_alpha   90.00
_cell.angle_beta   90.00
_cell.angle_gamma   90.00
#
_symmetry.space_group_name_H-M   'P 1'
#
loop_
_entity.id
_entity.type
_entity.pdbx_description
1 polymer ?
#
loop_
_entity_poly.entity_id
_entity_poly.type
_entity_poly.pdbx_seq_one_letter_code
_entity_poly.pdbx_strand_id
1 'polypeptide(L)'
;IPETVAYNSENYAVTAIGESAFEHCNNLTSVTIPNSATTIGKDSFVGCSGLISVTIPNSVTDIENGAFFGCSGLTSITIPNSVTVIREGVFSACSGLISVTIPNSVTDIENFAFFSCFRLTSVTIPNSVTAIEERAFAECSSLRTVNCHITSPLVINANVFGNVTQSNCALNVPTGTQAVYQAAAVWRNFSPISGNLLSNHSFAIESALKIYPNPASEILNIALQEGLQLEKVNFYNTLGQLIKTTNHSEINVSSFAKGNYFVEIITNQGKATKTIIIQ
;
A
#
# COMPACT_ATOMS: atom_id res chain seq x y z
N ILE A 1 21.23 3.51 10.94
CA ILE A 1 22.25 2.66 10.33
C ILE A 1 22.92 3.50 9.25
N PRO A 2 24.28 3.54 9.17
CA PRO A 2 24.98 4.36 8.18
C PRO A 2 24.85 3.76 6.76
N GLU A 3 24.98 4.62 5.74
CA GLU A 3 25.01 4.19 4.31
C GLU A 3 26.29 3.39 3.99
N THR A 4 27.39 3.70 4.68
CA THR A 4 28.69 3.05 4.48
C THR A 4 29.38 2.78 5.81
N VAL A 5 30.21 1.74 5.82
CA VAL A 5 31.13 1.42 6.92
C VAL A 5 32.55 1.37 6.40
N ALA A 6 33.50 1.85 7.21
CA ALA A 6 34.93 1.80 6.85
C ALA A 6 35.57 0.53 7.44
N TYR A 7 36.32 -0.18 6.63
CA TYR A 7 37.14 -1.33 7.04
C TYR A 7 38.45 -1.34 6.23
N ASN A 8 39.59 -1.44 6.92
CA ASN A 8 40.92 -1.41 6.29
C ASN A 8 41.15 -0.20 5.37
N SER A 9 40.68 0.99 5.78
CA SER A 9 40.76 2.25 5.01
C SER A 9 39.94 2.27 3.72
N GLU A 10 39.06 1.31 3.50
CA GLU A 10 38.08 1.27 2.41
C GLU A 10 36.67 1.45 2.92
N ASN A 11 35.81 2.08 2.12
CA ASN A 11 34.39 2.26 2.44
C ASN A 11 33.53 1.22 1.72
N TYR A 12 32.69 0.55 2.48
CA TYR A 12 31.75 -0.45 1.99
C TYR A 12 30.32 0.03 2.20
N ALA A 13 29.48 -0.09 1.17
CA ALA A 13 28.07 0.21 1.29
C ALA A 13 27.36 -0.84 2.17
N VAL A 14 26.44 -0.37 3.02
CA VAL A 14 25.56 -1.24 3.79
C VAL A 14 24.38 -1.63 2.90
N THR A 15 24.43 -2.79 2.26
CA THR A 15 23.45 -3.24 1.28
C THR A 15 22.34 -4.13 1.85
N ALA A 16 22.50 -4.62 3.08
CA ALA A 16 21.50 -5.44 3.76
C ALA A 16 21.61 -5.30 5.28
N ILE A 17 20.50 -5.54 5.96
CA ILE A 17 20.49 -5.82 7.40
C ILE A 17 20.58 -7.33 7.54
N GLY A 18 21.58 -7.83 8.25
CA GLY A 18 21.81 -9.27 8.41
C GLY A 18 20.76 -9.99 9.24
N GLU A 19 20.70 -11.32 9.12
CA GLU A 19 19.86 -12.17 9.97
C GLU A 19 20.17 -11.90 11.46
N SER A 20 19.12 -11.76 12.28
CA SER A 20 19.19 -11.50 13.73
C SER A 20 20.06 -10.30 14.14
N ALA A 21 20.40 -9.38 13.23
CA ALA A 21 21.40 -8.31 13.49
C ALA A 21 21.06 -7.41 14.70
N PHE A 22 19.79 -7.23 15.00
CA PHE A 22 19.29 -6.44 16.13
C PHE A 22 18.35 -7.24 17.03
N GLU A 23 18.46 -8.57 17.03
CA GLU A 23 17.62 -9.45 17.83
C GLU A 23 17.63 -9.01 19.31
N HIS A 24 16.42 -8.88 19.91
CA HIS A 24 16.21 -8.48 21.30
C HIS A 24 16.88 -7.15 21.73
N CYS A 25 17.12 -6.24 20.77
CA CYS A 25 17.56 -4.89 21.10
C CYS A 25 16.42 -4.06 21.72
N ASN A 26 16.01 -4.39 22.95
CA ASN A 26 14.82 -3.86 23.60
C ASN A 26 14.87 -2.34 23.89
N ASN A 27 16.06 -1.76 23.94
CA ASN A 27 16.25 -0.31 24.14
C ASN A 27 16.29 0.48 22.83
N LEU A 28 16.21 -0.20 21.67
CA LEU A 28 16.15 0.45 20.36
C LEU A 28 14.76 1.06 20.17
N THR A 29 14.67 2.38 20.10
CA THR A 29 13.38 3.09 19.99
C THR A 29 13.03 3.47 18.55
N SER A 30 14.04 3.69 17.71
CA SER A 30 13.85 4.00 16.30
C SER A 30 15.02 3.49 15.47
N VAL A 31 14.75 3.17 14.20
CA VAL A 31 15.78 2.82 13.24
C VAL A 31 15.44 3.41 11.88
N THR A 32 16.47 3.93 11.21
CA THR A 32 16.41 4.33 9.81
C THR A 32 17.25 3.35 9.01
N ILE A 33 16.62 2.65 8.07
CA ILE A 33 17.30 1.77 7.13
C ILE A 33 17.92 2.65 6.04
N PRO A 34 19.19 2.45 5.64
CA PRO A 34 19.85 3.28 4.65
C PRO A 34 19.32 3.01 3.23
N ASN A 35 19.42 4.01 2.34
CA ASN A 35 18.98 3.89 0.95
C ASN A 35 19.82 2.91 0.12
N SER A 36 21.00 2.53 0.61
CA SER A 36 21.85 1.49 0.02
C SER A 36 21.35 0.07 0.30
N ALA A 37 20.50 -0.13 1.32
CA ALA A 37 20.00 -1.45 1.69
C ALA A 37 18.84 -1.89 0.75
N THR A 38 18.90 -3.13 0.33
CA THR A 38 17.88 -3.78 -0.50
C THR A 38 17.11 -4.87 0.23
N THR A 39 17.66 -5.37 1.36
CA THR A 39 17.10 -6.48 2.12
C THR A 39 17.13 -6.20 3.63
N ILE A 40 16.04 -6.51 4.30
CA ILE A 40 15.96 -6.61 5.75
C ILE A 40 15.87 -8.12 6.07
N GLY A 41 16.96 -8.67 6.61
CA GLY A 41 17.14 -10.10 6.78
C GLY A 41 16.22 -10.72 7.83
N LYS A 42 16.16 -12.03 7.81
CA LYS A 42 15.35 -12.87 8.70
C LYS A 42 15.60 -12.51 10.16
N ASP A 43 14.51 -12.40 10.93
CA ASP A 43 14.53 -12.14 12.37
C ASP A 43 15.39 -10.92 12.80
N SER A 44 15.76 -10.03 11.89
CA SER A 44 16.75 -8.97 12.12
C SER A 44 16.40 -8.02 13.26
N PHE A 45 15.13 -7.78 13.53
CA PHE A 45 14.63 -6.97 14.65
C PHE A 45 13.70 -7.77 15.58
N VAL A 46 13.79 -9.10 15.59
CA VAL A 46 12.92 -9.93 16.42
C VAL A 46 13.02 -9.52 17.89
N GLY A 47 11.88 -9.32 18.53
CA GLY A 47 11.80 -8.98 19.95
C GLY A 47 12.29 -7.57 20.30
N CYS A 48 12.53 -6.67 19.34
CA CYS A 48 12.84 -5.27 19.63
C CYS A 48 11.61 -4.56 20.25
N SER A 49 11.28 -4.88 21.48
CA SER A 49 10.05 -4.43 22.15
C SER A 49 9.96 -2.91 22.37
N GLY A 50 11.08 -2.22 22.41
CA GLY A 50 11.16 -0.76 22.52
C GLY A 50 11.01 -0.02 21.20
N LEU A 51 11.04 -0.71 20.05
CA LEU A 51 11.02 -0.08 18.73
C LEU A 51 9.64 0.54 18.45
N ILE A 52 9.59 1.88 18.41
CA ILE A 52 8.37 2.65 18.21
C ILE A 52 8.15 2.95 16.72
N SER A 53 9.24 3.21 15.99
CA SER A 53 9.19 3.57 14.59
C SER A 53 10.37 3.01 13.79
N VAL A 54 10.09 2.65 12.54
CA VAL A 54 11.10 2.27 11.57
C VAL A 54 10.82 2.97 10.24
N THR A 55 11.89 3.53 9.63
CA THR A 55 11.82 4.09 8.29
C THR A 55 12.49 3.12 7.33
N ILE A 56 11.69 2.58 6.40
CA ILE A 56 12.12 1.63 5.36
C ILE A 56 12.10 2.37 4.01
N PRO A 57 13.24 2.51 3.33
CA PRO A 57 13.31 3.20 2.04
C PRO A 57 12.79 2.32 0.90
N ASN A 58 12.47 2.95 -0.25
CA ASN A 58 12.03 2.24 -1.46
C ASN A 58 13.13 1.40 -2.14
N SER A 59 14.36 1.46 -1.67
CA SER A 59 15.43 0.54 -2.11
C SER A 59 15.24 -0.88 -1.57
N VAL A 60 14.54 -1.03 -0.43
CA VAL A 60 14.25 -2.33 0.17
C VAL A 60 13.19 -3.03 -0.66
N THR A 61 13.55 -4.16 -1.26
CA THR A 61 12.67 -5.00 -2.07
C THR A 61 12.23 -6.27 -1.34
N ASP A 62 12.95 -6.64 -0.28
CA ASP A 62 12.66 -7.84 0.50
C ASP A 62 12.76 -7.58 2.00
N ILE A 63 11.73 -7.96 2.74
CA ILE A 63 11.66 -8.00 4.20
C ILE A 63 11.41 -9.47 4.55
N GLU A 64 12.44 -10.15 5.05
CA GLU A 64 12.41 -11.58 5.25
C GLU A 64 11.57 -12.03 6.47
N ASN A 65 11.36 -13.34 6.59
CA ASN A 65 10.53 -13.95 7.62
C ASN A 65 10.89 -13.44 9.01
N GLY A 66 9.88 -13.10 9.81
CA GLY A 66 10.06 -12.71 11.20
C GLY A 66 10.81 -11.38 11.43
N ALA A 67 11.19 -10.63 10.38
CA ALA A 67 12.09 -9.48 10.50
C ALA A 67 11.70 -8.50 11.62
N PHE A 68 10.42 -8.29 11.88
CA PHE A 68 9.90 -7.43 12.97
C PHE A 68 9.02 -8.21 13.97
N PHE A 69 9.18 -9.54 14.05
CA PHE A 69 8.42 -10.36 14.99
C PHE A 69 8.58 -9.86 16.43
N GLY A 70 7.47 -9.65 17.13
CA GLY A 70 7.51 -9.24 18.55
C GLY A 70 7.96 -7.80 18.80
N CYS A 71 8.02 -6.93 17.78
CA CYS A 71 8.24 -5.50 17.95
C CYS A 71 7.00 -4.84 18.59
N SER A 72 6.76 -5.13 19.88
CA SER A 72 5.53 -4.76 20.59
C SER A 72 5.34 -3.25 20.78
N GLY A 73 6.41 -2.46 20.70
CA GLY A 73 6.38 -1.01 20.75
C GLY A 73 5.97 -0.34 19.43
N LEU A 74 6.01 -1.07 18.30
CA LEU A 74 5.75 -0.52 16.99
C LEU A 74 4.27 -0.16 16.84
N THR A 75 3.99 1.13 16.62
CA THR A 75 2.61 1.65 16.58
C THR A 75 2.05 1.75 15.16
N SER A 76 2.94 1.95 14.19
CA SER A 76 2.59 2.01 12.76
C SER A 76 3.76 1.56 11.91
N ILE A 77 3.47 1.05 10.71
CA ILE A 77 4.46 0.68 9.72
C ILE A 77 3.98 1.07 8.33
N THR A 78 4.88 1.62 7.53
CA THR A 78 4.67 1.83 6.10
C THR A 78 5.57 0.88 5.34
N ILE A 79 4.97 -0.04 4.60
CA ILE A 79 5.66 -0.98 3.74
C ILE A 79 5.95 -0.26 2.41
N PRO A 80 7.20 -0.23 1.91
CA PRO A 80 7.52 0.48 0.69
C PRO A 80 6.92 -0.18 -0.55
N ASN A 81 6.68 0.61 -1.61
CA ASN A 81 6.11 0.12 -2.88
C ASN A 81 7.02 -0.84 -3.67
N SER A 82 8.24 -1.03 -3.23
CA SER A 82 9.20 -2.01 -3.79
C SER A 82 8.99 -3.44 -3.26
N VAL A 83 8.25 -3.60 -2.16
CA VAL A 83 7.95 -4.90 -1.55
C VAL A 83 6.71 -5.50 -2.22
N THR A 84 6.81 -6.75 -2.66
CA THR A 84 5.72 -7.46 -3.35
C THR A 84 5.08 -8.58 -2.52
N VAL A 85 5.77 -9.04 -1.48
CA VAL A 85 5.29 -10.12 -0.59
C VAL A 85 5.47 -9.69 0.86
N ILE A 86 4.43 -9.82 1.67
CA ILE A 86 4.54 -9.71 3.13
C ILE A 86 4.77 -11.12 3.65
N ARG A 87 6.04 -11.39 3.99
CA ARG A 87 6.51 -12.73 4.31
C ARG A 87 6.01 -13.25 5.66
N GLU A 88 6.21 -14.55 5.89
CA GLU A 88 5.77 -15.25 7.08
C GLU A 88 6.24 -14.57 8.38
N GLY A 89 5.28 -14.27 9.25
CA GLY A 89 5.51 -13.75 10.58
C GLY A 89 6.19 -12.38 10.66
N VAL A 90 6.36 -11.66 9.55
CA VAL A 90 7.12 -10.38 9.50
C VAL A 90 6.69 -9.41 10.60
N PHE A 91 5.40 -9.24 10.82
CA PHE A 91 4.85 -8.36 11.87
C PHE A 91 4.08 -9.12 12.95
N SER A 92 4.31 -10.43 13.06
CA SER A 92 3.65 -11.25 14.09
C SER A 92 4.02 -10.73 15.48
N ALA A 93 3.06 -10.74 16.39
CA ALA A 93 3.19 -10.23 17.75
C ALA A 93 3.64 -8.76 17.87
N CYS A 94 3.47 -7.95 16.81
CA CYS A 94 3.57 -6.49 16.92
C CYS A 94 2.32 -5.96 17.65
N SER A 95 2.20 -6.27 18.93
CA SER A 95 0.99 -6.04 19.72
C SER A 95 0.61 -4.57 19.89
N GLY A 96 1.54 -3.65 19.70
CA GLY A 96 1.33 -2.20 19.69
C GLY A 96 0.82 -1.63 18.38
N LEU A 97 0.85 -2.40 17.28
CA LEU A 97 0.53 -1.92 15.94
C LEU A 97 -0.96 -1.55 15.82
N ILE A 98 -1.22 -0.27 15.54
CA ILE A 98 -2.57 0.30 15.44
C ILE A 98 -3.02 0.32 13.97
N SER A 99 -2.08 0.62 13.07
CA SER A 99 -2.33 0.72 11.64
C SER A 99 -1.16 0.21 10.82
N VAL A 100 -1.47 -0.32 9.64
CA VAL A 100 -0.51 -0.72 8.62
C VAL A 100 -0.97 -0.23 7.26
N THR A 101 -0.04 0.26 6.46
CA THR A 101 -0.28 0.58 5.06
C THR A 101 0.35 -0.51 4.19
N ILE A 102 -0.50 -1.30 3.54
CA ILE A 102 -0.10 -2.33 2.57
C ILE A 102 -0.14 -1.68 1.18
N PRO A 103 1.00 -1.60 0.48
CA PRO A 103 1.05 -0.94 -0.82
C PRO A 103 0.43 -1.80 -1.94
N ASN A 104 0.08 -1.15 -3.06
CA ASN A 104 -0.48 -1.82 -4.24
C ASN A 104 0.52 -2.72 -5.00
N SER A 105 1.77 -2.78 -4.57
CA SER A 105 2.76 -3.73 -5.07
C SER A 105 2.62 -5.13 -4.47
N VAL A 106 1.97 -5.25 -3.30
CA VAL A 106 1.85 -6.52 -2.59
C VAL A 106 0.86 -7.44 -3.28
N THR A 107 1.31 -8.64 -3.61
CA THR A 107 0.53 -9.71 -4.22
C THR A 107 0.16 -10.80 -3.22
N ASP A 108 1.00 -11.01 -2.20
CA ASP A 108 0.85 -12.13 -1.25
C ASP A 108 1.05 -11.67 0.19
N ILE A 109 0.18 -12.12 1.07
CA ILE A 109 0.28 -11.96 2.52
C ILE A 109 0.41 -13.36 3.11
N GLU A 110 1.65 -13.71 3.51
CA GLU A 110 1.99 -15.06 3.93
C GLU A 110 1.49 -15.40 5.35
N ASN A 111 1.76 -16.65 5.77
CA ASN A 111 1.32 -17.19 7.05
C ASN A 111 1.73 -16.30 8.22
N PHE A 112 0.81 -16.05 9.15
CA PHE A 112 1.06 -15.31 10.40
C PHE A 112 1.57 -13.87 10.21
N ALA A 113 1.52 -13.28 9.03
CA ALA A 113 2.14 -11.99 8.72
C ALA A 113 1.81 -10.89 9.76
N PHE A 114 0.57 -10.81 10.24
CA PHE A 114 0.09 -9.88 11.28
C PHE A 114 -0.56 -10.62 12.46
N PHE A 115 -0.16 -11.86 12.72
CA PHE A 115 -0.71 -12.65 13.82
C PHE A 115 -0.48 -11.95 15.17
N SER A 116 -1.48 -11.95 16.04
CA SER A 116 -1.40 -11.31 17.38
C SER A 116 -1.09 -9.81 17.37
N CYS A 117 -1.44 -9.09 16.29
CA CYS A 117 -1.46 -7.63 16.31
C CYS A 117 -2.71 -7.14 17.05
N PHE A 118 -2.73 -7.31 18.37
CA PHE A 118 -3.92 -7.13 19.22
C PHE A 118 -4.54 -5.72 19.11
N ARG A 119 -3.74 -4.68 18.84
CA ARG A 119 -4.21 -3.28 18.74
C ARG A 119 -4.54 -2.83 17.33
N LEU A 120 -4.36 -3.69 16.32
CA LEU A 120 -4.69 -3.34 14.94
C LEU A 120 -6.20 -3.11 14.80
N THR A 121 -6.59 -1.87 14.48
CA THR A 121 -8.00 -1.46 14.41
C THR A 121 -8.56 -1.54 13.01
N SER A 122 -7.73 -1.35 12.01
CA SER A 122 -8.13 -1.38 10.61
C SER A 122 -7.01 -1.90 9.72
N VAL A 123 -7.39 -2.55 8.62
CA VAL A 123 -6.48 -2.94 7.54
C VAL A 123 -7.10 -2.63 6.19
N THR A 124 -6.26 -2.17 5.25
CA THR A 124 -6.63 -2.02 3.84
C THR A 124 -5.89 -3.06 3.03
N ILE A 125 -6.65 -3.94 2.36
CA ILE A 125 -6.14 -4.99 1.47
C ILE A 125 -6.28 -4.46 0.04
N PRO A 126 -5.18 -4.19 -0.67
CA PRO A 126 -5.22 -3.66 -2.02
C PRO A 126 -5.71 -4.71 -3.04
N ASN A 127 -6.13 -4.25 -4.21
CA ASN A 127 -6.63 -5.12 -5.28
C ASN A 127 -5.54 -5.98 -5.96
N SER A 128 -4.28 -5.70 -5.71
CA SER A 128 -3.14 -6.49 -6.15
C SER A 128 -2.99 -7.82 -5.42
N VAL A 129 -3.55 -7.94 -4.21
CA VAL A 129 -3.40 -9.15 -3.39
C VAL A 129 -4.18 -10.31 -4.01
N THR A 130 -3.46 -11.40 -4.27
CA THR A 130 -3.97 -12.64 -4.86
C THR A 130 -4.01 -13.81 -3.87
N ALA A 131 -3.25 -13.71 -2.76
CA ALA A 131 -3.26 -14.72 -1.70
C ALA A 131 -3.19 -14.07 -0.30
N ILE A 132 -3.97 -14.62 0.62
CA ILE A 132 -3.89 -14.33 2.06
C ILE A 132 -3.83 -15.68 2.75
N GLU A 133 -2.69 -15.97 3.35
CA GLU A 133 -2.39 -17.29 3.87
C GLU A 133 -2.87 -17.46 5.32
N GLU A 134 -2.56 -18.63 5.86
CA GLU A 134 -3.07 -19.11 7.12
C GLU A 134 -2.73 -18.17 8.28
N ARG A 135 -3.75 -17.80 9.08
CA ARG A 135 -3.62 -16.96 10.29
C ARG A 135 -2.99 -15.58 10.06
N ALA A 136 -2.99 -15.07 8.80
CA ALA A 136 -2.36 -13.79 8.49
C ALA A 136 -2.83 -12.63 9.38
N PHE A 137 -4.11 -12.61 9.77
CA PHE A 137 -4.71 -11.60 10.67
C PHE A 137 -5.37 -12.22 11.91
N ALA A 138 -5.02 -13.47 12.25
CA ALA A 138 -5.58 -14.09 13.44
C ALA A 138 -5.10 -13.37 14.71
N GLU A 139 -5.91 -13.41 15.77
CA GLU A 139 -5.67 -12.73 17.05
C GLU A 139 -5.63 -11.18 16.95
N CYS A 140 -6.01 -10.57 15.82
CA CYS A 140 -6.18 -9.12 15.73
C CYS A 140 -7.49 -8.70 16.42
N SER A 141 -7.57 -8.85 17.75
CA SER A 141 -8.80 -8.74 18.52
C SER A 141 -9.44 -7.34 18.53
N SER A 142 -8.66 -6.30 18.24
CA SER A 142 -9.16 -4.93 18.08
C SER A 142 -9.63 -4.59 16.67
N LEU A 143 -9.54 -5.51 15.70
CA LEU A 143 -9.89 -5.22 14.30
C LEU A 143 -11.40 -4.93 14.19
N ARG A 144 -11.73 -3.76 13.64
CA ARG A 144 -13.10 -3.25 13.47
C ARG A 144 -13.44 -2.89 12.04
N THR A 145 -12.42 -2.76 11.18
CA THR A 145 -12.62 -2.39 9.78
C THR A 145 -11.63 -3.11 8.89
N VAL A 146 -12.14 -3.78 7.87
CA VAL A 146 -11.36 -4.32 6.75
C VAL A 146 -11.83 -3.62 5.48
N ASN A 147 -10.94 -2.88 4.84
CA ASN A 147 -11.16 -2.29 3.52
C ASN A 147 -10.54 -3.23 2.48
N CYS A 148 -11.35 -3.99 1.78
CA CYS A 148 -10.88 -4.95 0.78
C CYS A 148 -11.19 -4.43 -0.63
N HIS A 149 -10.15 -4.03 -1.36
CA HIS A 149 -10.28 -3.49 -2.72
C HIS A 149 -10.33 -4.56 -3.82
N ILE A 150 -10.32 -5.82 -3.43
CA ILE A 150 -10.40 -6.96 -4.37
C ILE A 150 -11.84 -7.07 -4.87
N THR A 151 -12.03 -7.15 -6.18
CA THR A 151 -13.38 -7.17 -6.79
C THR A 151 -14.04 -8.55 -6.75
N SER A 152 -13.24 -9.62 -6.69
CA SER A 152 -13.72 -11.00 -6.55
C SER A 152 -13.14 -11.60 -5.28
N PRO A 153 -13.97 -11.98 -4.28
CA PRO A 153 -13.46 -12.43 -2.99
C PRO A 153 -12.54 -13.65 -3.14
N LEU A 154 -11.36 -13.57 -2.53
CA LEU A 154 -10.40 -14.68 -2.51
C LEU A 154 -10.98 -15.84 -1.70
N VAL A 155 -10.63 -17.06 -2.11
CA VAL A 155 -10.81 -18.25 -1.29
C VAL A 155 -9.70 -18.27 -0.24
N ILE A 156 -10.05 -18.06 1.00
CA ILE A 156 -9.11 -17.99 2.13
C ILE A 156 -9.44 -19.06 3.18
N ASN A 157 -8.43 -19.44 3.98
CA ASN A 157 -8.63 -20.36 5.08
C ASN A 157 -9.50 -19.73 6.18
N ALA A 158 -10.33 -20.53 6.83
CA ALA A 158 -11.22 -20.08 7.90
C ALA A 158 -10.48 -19.42 9.09
N ASN A 159 -9.21 -19.72 9.28
CA ASN A 159 -8.40 -19.19 10.36
C ASN A 159 -7.64 -17.90 10.02
N VAL A 160 -7.73 -17.38 8.78
CA VAL A 160 -7.09 -16.10 8.39
C VAL A 160 -7.43 -14.98 9.37
N PHE A 161 -8.70 -14.90 9.78
CA PHE A 161 -9.21 -13.97 10.80
C PHE A 161 -9.60 -14.68 12.11
N GLY A 162 -8.86 -15.73 12.47
CA GLY A 162 -9.12 -16.49 13.71
C GLY A 162 -9.11 -15.56 14.93
N ASN A 163 -10.09 -15.71 15.82
CA ASN A 163 -10.28 -14.88 17.03
C ASN A 163 -10.50 -13.36 16.77
N VAL A 164 -10.76 -12.97 15.51
CA VAL A 164 -11.37 -11.67 15.19
C VAL A 164 -12.88 -11.80 15.31
N THR A 165 -13.53 -10.90 16.05
CA THR A 165 -15.00 -10.85 16.12
C THR A 165 -15.55 -10.27 14.82
N GLN A 166 -15.60 -11.09 13.76
CA GLN A 166 -16.00 -10.65 12.41
C GLN A 166 -17.41 -10.05 12.38
N SER A 167 -18.32 -10.53 13.20
CA SER A 167 -19.71 -9.98 13.34
C SER A 167 -19.74 -8.55 13.89
N ASN A 168 -18.62 -8.03 14.39
CA ASN A 168 -18.46 -6.65 14.87
C ASN A 168 -17.29 -5.95 14.15
N CYS A 169 -16.97 -6.39 12.94
CA CYS A 169 -15.94 -5.84 12.10
C CYS A 169 -16.54 -5.51 10.73
N ALA A 170 -16.54 -4.24 10.36
CA ALA A 170 -17.06 -3.80 9.09
C ALA A 170 -16.13 -4.29 7.95
N LEU A 171 -16.72 -4.84 6.90
CA LEU A 171 -16.04 -5.16 5.65
C LEU A 171 -16.53 -4.20 4.57
N ASN A 172 -15.66 -3.31 4.15
CA ASN A 172 -15.90 -2.43 3.03
C ASN A 172 -15.32 -3.06 1.76
N VAL A 173 -16.11 -3.14 0.70
CA VAL A 173 -15.73 -3.76 -0.58
C VAL A 173 -16.07 -2.83 -1.75
N PRO A 174 -15.51 -3.04 -2.94
CA PRO A 174 -15.80 -2.20 -4.09
C PRO A 174 -17.29 -2.15 -4.43
N THR A 175 -17.73 -1.01 -4.93
CA THR A 175 -19.12 -0.82 -5.35
C THR A 175 -19.55 -1.91 -6.32
N GLY A 176 -20.71 -2.51 -6.07
CA GLY A 176 -21.28 -3.58 -6.88
C GLY A 176 -20.80 -5.00 -6.52
N THR A 177 -19.85 -5.16 -5.58
CA THR A 177 -19.32 -6.49 -5.20
C THR A 177 -19.91 -7.04 -3.88
N GLN A 178 -20.73 -6.27 -3.18
CA GLN A 178 -21.25 -6.63 -1.87
C GLN A 178 -21.91 -8.03 -1.87
N ALA A 179 -22.75 -8.34 -2.86
CA ALA A 179 -23.48 -9.61 -2.91
C ALA A 179 -22.55 -10.83 -3.03
N VAL A 180 -21.46 -10.73 -3.79
CA VAL A 180 -20.51 -11.84 -3.93
C VAL A 180 -19.72 -12.05 -2.64
N TYR A 181 -19.41 -10.98 -1.89
CA TYR A 181 -18.78 -11.09 -0.57
C TYR A 181 -19.71 -11.68 0.49
N GLN A 182 -21.01 -11.35 0.46
CA GLN A 182 -22.03 -11.94 1.33
C GLN A 182 -22.23 -13.44 1.06
N ALA A 183 -21.93 -13.91 -0.14
CA ALA A 183 -22.00 -15.33 -0.50
C ALA A 183 -20.68 -16.09 -0.22
N ALA A 184 -19.55 -15.39 -0.14
CA ALA A 184 -18.23 -15.99 -0.03
C ALA A 184 -17.94 -16.53 1.38
N ALA A 185 -17.40 -17.73 1.46
CA ALA A 185 -16.96 -18.33 2.72
C ALA A 185 -15.94 -17.42 3.45
N VAL A 186 -15.96 -17.42 4.78
CA VAL A 186 -15.18 -16.56 5.67
C VAL A 186 -15.61 -15.09 5.59
N TRP A 187 -15.63 -14.48 4.38
CA TRP A 187 -15.98 -13.08 4.17
C TRP A 187 -17.41 -12.74 4.64
N ARG A 188 -18.36 -13.64 4.42
CA ARG A 188 -19.77 -13.47 4.86
C ARG A 188 -19.97 -13.32 6.37
N ASN A 189 -18.95 -13.66 7.17
CA ASN A 189 -19.02 -13.56 8.63
C ASN A 189 -18.82 -12.13 9.13
N PHE A 190 -18.30 -11.22 8.27
CA PHE A 190 -18.15 -9.81 8.61
C PHE A 190 -19.49 -9.08 8.65
N SER A 191 -19.63 -8.11 9.55
CA SER A 191 -20.82 -7.29 9.64
C SER A 191 -20.50 -5.87 10.14
N PRO A 192 -21.00 -4.81 9.44
CA PRO A 192 -21.69 -4.85 8.15
C PRO A 192 -20.76 -5.13 6.97
N ILE A 193 -21.31 -5.64 5.86
CA ILE A 193 -20.63 -5.66 4.56
C ILE A 193 -21.19 -4.52 3.71
N SER A 194 -20.35 -3.59 3.30
CA SER A 194 -20.73 -2.37 2.57
C SER A 194 -20.02 -2.28 1.22
N GLY A 195 -20.77 -2.12 0.14
CA GLY A 195 -20.25 -1.90 -1.21
C GLY A 195 -19.99 -0.42 -1.50
N ASN A 196 -19.18 0.25 -0.69
CA ASN A 196 -18.96 1.70 -0.74
C ASN A 196 -17.51 2.10 -1.03
N LEU A 197 -16.59 1.14 -1.19
CA LEU A 197 -15.24 1.49 -1.60
C LEU A 197 -15.26 1.91 -3.06
N LEU A 198 -14.73 3.10 -3.32
CA LEU A 198 -14.36 3.48 -4.67
C LEU A 198 -13.28 2.50 -5.14
N SER A 199 -13.42 1.98 -6.37
CA SER A 199 -12.41 1.08 -6.93
C SER A 199 -11.05 1.78 -6.94
N ASN A 200 -10.01 1.12 -6.42
CA ASN A 200 -8.65 1.67 -6.33
C ASN A 200 -7.94 1.80 -7.70
N HIS A 201 -8.69 1.68 -8.80
CA HIS A 201 -8.14 1.91 -10.14
C HIS A 201 -7.53 3.31 -10.32
N SER A 202 -7.91 4.30 -9.47
CA SER A 202 -7.34 5.64 -9.55
C SER A 202 -5.84 5.69 -9.19
N PHE A 203 -5.37 4.92 -8.20
CA PHE A 203 -3.94 4.94 -7.80
C PHE A 203 -3.03 4.20 -8.78
N ALA A 204 -3.47 3.06 -9.33
CA ALA A 204 -2.72 2.34 -10.36
C ALA A 204 -2.60 3.18 -11.64
N ILE A 205 -3.66 3.92 -12.01
CA ILE A 205 -3.68 4.77 -13.20
C ILE A 205 -2.78 6.00 -13.02
N GLU A 206 -2.70 6.58 -11.83
CA GLU A 206 -1.84 7.74 -11.57
C GLU A 206 -0.35 7.47 -11.82
N SER A 207 0.12 6.26 -11.53
CA SER A 207 1.50 5.83 -11.83
C SER A 207 1.69 5.38 -13.29
N ALA A 208 0.61 4.90 -13.92
CA ALA A 208 0.58 4.37 -15.28
C ALA A 208 0.31 5.45 -16.35
N LEU A 209 0.20 6.72 -15.97
CA LEU A 209 0.04 7.83 -16.90
C LEU A 209 1.06 8.93 -16.67
N LYS A 210 1.47 9.57 -17.77
CA LYS A 210 2.30 10.78 -17.74
C LYS A 210 1.60 11.89 -18.50
N ILE A 211 1.69 13.12 -17.97
CA ILE A 211 1.23 14.33 -18.64
C ILE A 211 2.46 15.21 -18.86
N TYR A 212 2.66 15.62 -20.11
CA TYR A 212 3.82 16.45 -20.46
C TYR A 212 3.57 17.30 -21.71
N PRO A 213 4.28 18.45 -21.83
CA PRO A 213 5.08 19.08 -20.79
C PRO A 213 4.20 19.64 -19.66
N ASN A 214 4.77 19.79 -18.48
CA ASN A 214 4.14 20.52 -17.39
C ASN A 214 5.22 21.38 -16.71
N PRO A 215 5.18 22.71 -16.87
CA PRO A 215 4.17 23.55 -17.50
C PRO A 215 4.00 23.36 -19.01
N ALA A 216 2.79 23.62 -19.54
CA ALA A 216 2.45 23.58 -20.97
C ALA A 216 2.05 24.95 -21.49
N SER A 217 2.38 25.24 -22.78
CA SER A 217 2.01 26.50 -23.45
C SER A 217 1.08 26.29 -24.65
N GLU A 218 1.28 25.22 -25.42
CA GLU A 218 0.55 24.97 -26.67
C GLU A 218 -0.10 23.59 -26.68
N ILE A 219 0.72 22.55 -26.55
CA ILE A 219 0.28 21.15 -26.63
C ILE A 219 0.58 20.44 -25.31
N LEU A 220 -0.42 19.77 -24.80
CA LEU A 220 -0.34 18.87 -23.65
C LEU A 220 -0.54 17.45 -24.11
N ASN A 221 0.36 16.55 -23.73
CA ASN A 221 0.32 15.13 -24.08
C ASN A 221 -0.03 14.29 -22.88
N ILE A 222 -0.83 13.25 -23.07
CA ILE A 222 -1.13 12.20 -22.11
C ILE A 222 -0.58 10.89 -22.65
N ALA A 223 0.45 10.35 -22.00
CA ALA A 223 0.98 9.02 -22.28
C ALA A 223 0.42 8.03 -21.26
N LEU A 224 -0.11 6.92 -21.76
CA LEU A 224 -0.65 5.81 -20.99
C LEU A 224 0.26 4.60 -21.16
N GLN A 225 0.42 3.81 -20.11
CA GLN A 225 1.08 2.51 -20.21
C GLN A 225 0.26 1.51 -21.03
N GLU A 226 0.92 0.49 -21.53
CA GLU A 226 0.31 -0.59 -22.31
C GLU A 226 -0.89 -1.23 -21.57
N GLY A 227 -2.00 -1.43 -22.28
CA GLY A 227 -3.25 -1.96 -21.73
C GLY A 227 -4.25 -0.90 -21.25
N LEU A 228 -3.87 0.37 -21.07
CA LEU A 228 -4.80 1.46 -20.80
C LEU A 228 -5.29 2.12 -22.09
N GLN A 229 -6.59 2.35 -22.17
CA GLN A 229 -7.22 3.09 -23.27
C GLN A 229 -7.85 4.36 -22.73
N LEU A 230 -7.54 5.49 -23.37
CA LEU A 230 -8.12 6.79 -23.02
C LEU A 230 -9.58 6.85 -23.47
N GLU A 231 -10.48 7.11 -22.53
CA GLU A 231 -11.89 7.31 -22.83
C GLU A 231 -12.25 8.80 -22.83
N LYS A 232 -11.73 9.54 -21.84
CA LYS A 232 -12.11 10.94 -21.66
C LYS A 232 -11.08 11.71 -20.86
N VAL A 233 -10.93 13.00 -21.17
CA VAL A 233 -10.14 13.99 -20.41
C VAL A 233 -11.00 15.20 -20.11
N ASN A 234 -11.13 15.56 -18.86
CA ASN A 234 -11.84 16.72 -18.39
C ASN A 234 -10.85 17.71 -17.76
N PHE A 235 -10.92 18.97 -18.17
CA PHE A 235 -10.13 20.07 -17.59
C PHE A 235 -11.02 20.93 -16.71
N TYR A 236 -10.58 21.17 -15.49
CA TYR A 236 -11.26 22.02 -14.52
C TYR A 236 -10.34 23.17 -14.10
N ASN A 237 -10.89 24.35 -13.93
CA ASN A 237 -10.17 25.46 -13.31
C ASN A 237 -10.06 25.27 -11.78
N THR A 238 -9.39 26.18 -11.10
CA THR A 238 -9.20 26.16 -9.63
C THR A 238 -10.50 26.30 -8.83
N LEU A 239 -11.59 26.74 -9.46
CA LEU A 239 -12.93 26.79 -8.87
C LEU A 239 -13.74 25.50 -9.10
N GLY A 240 -13.16 24.48 -9.75
CA GLY A 240 -13.84 23.23 -10.06
C GLY A 240 -14.80 23.31 -11.26
N GLN A 241 -14.78 24.40 -12.03
CA GLN A 241 -15.62 24.54 -13.22
C GLN A 241 -14.99 23.78 -14.39
N LEU A 242 -15.79 23.00 -15.10
CA LEU A 242 -15.37 22.27 -16.29
C LEU A 242 -15.09 23.27 -17.44
N ILE A 243 -13.86 23.24 -17.95
CA ILE A 243 -13.39 24.16 -19.03
C ILE A 243 -13.41 23.44 -20.38
N LYS A 244 -12.98 22.19 -20.43
CA LYS A 244 -12.90 21.41 -21.69
C LYS A 244 -13.05 19.94 -21.41
N THR A 245 -13.65 19.25 -22.37
CA THR A 245 -13.67 17.78 -22.42
C THR A 245 -13.14 17.33 -23.78
N THR A 246 -12.33 16.28 -23.81
CA THR A 246 -11.81 15.65 -25.04
C THR A 246 -11.57 14.16 -24.81
N ASN A 247 -11.40 13.40 -25.88
CA ASN A 247 -10.96 11.99 -25.86
C ASN A 247 -9.60 11.80 -26.55
N HIS A 248 -8.91 12.90 -26.89
CA HIS A 248 -7.59 12.85 -27.52
C HIS A 248 -6.48 12.90 -26.46
N SER A 249 -5.39 12.20 -26.71
CA SER A 249 -4.18 12.21 -25.86
C SER A 249 -3.25 13.38 -26.14
N GLU A 250 -3.38 14.02 -27.31
CA GLU A 250 -2.71 15.27 -27.69
C GLU A 250 -3.72 16.39 -27.67
N ILE A 251 -3.51 17.40 -26.84
CA ILE A 251 -4.52 18.40 -26.51
C ILE A 251 -3.93 19.80 -26.69
N ASN A 252 -4.51 20.58 -27.60
CA ASN A 252 -4.16 21.97 -27.73
C ASN A 252 -4.77 22.78 -26.56
N VAL A 253 -3.90 23.44 -25.78
CA VAL A 253 -4.21 24.27 -24.61
C VAL A 253 -3.86 25.73 -24.79
N SER A 254 -3.45 26.14 -25.98
CA SER A 254 -3.05 27.56 -26.29
C SER A 254 -4.15 28.56 -26.05
N SER A 255 -5.42 28.16 -26.07
CA SER A 255 -6.57 29.00 -25.77
C SER A 255 -6.94 29.08 -24.28
N PHE A 256 -6.23 28.34 -23.41
CA PHE A 256 -6.51 28.37 -21.97
C PHE A 256 -5.88 29.61 -21.34
N ALA A 257 -6.54 30.16 -20.33
CA ALA A 257 -5.93 31.19 -19.50
C ALA A 257 -4.71 30.60 -18.75
N LYS A 258 -3.69 31.45 -18.54
CA LYS A 258 -2.52 31.02 -17.72
C LYS A 258 -2.94 30.72 -16.31
N GLY A 259 -2.41 29.63 -15.73
CA GLY A 259 -2.71 29.24 -14.37
C GLY A 259 -2.74 27.72 -14.14
N ASN A 260 -3.23 27.33 -12.97
CA ASN A 260 -3.36 25.92 -12.58
C ASN A 260 -4.70 25.34 -13.04
N TYR A 261 -4.64 24.10 -13.49
CA TYR A 261 -5.81 23.32 -13.88
C TYR A 261 -5.75 21.92 -13.27
N PHE A 262 -6.91 21.37 -12.94
CA PHE A 262 -7.07 19.96 -12.60
C PHE A 262 -7.51 19.21 -13.87
N VAL A 263 -6.77 18.15 -14.22
CA VAL A 263 -7.05 17.31 -15.39
C VAL A 263 -7.46 15.94 -14.89
N GLU A 264 -8.73 15.60 -15.08
CA GLU A 264 -9.28 14.28 -14.82
C GLU A 264 -9.17 13.45 -16.09
N ILE A 265 -8.44 12.34 -16.02
CA ILE A 265 -8.22 11.39 -17.10
C ILE A 265 -9.02 10.12 -16.78
N ILE A 266 -9.93 9.75 -17.68
CA ILE A 266 -10.79 8.58 -17.58
C ILE A 266 -10.32 7.58 -18.61
N THR A 267 -10.07 6.36 -18.16
CA THR A 267 -9.62 5.21 -18.98
C THR A 267 -10.56 4.02 -18.80
N ASN A 268 -10.42 3.02 -19.65
CA ASN A 268 -11.13 1.74 -19.54
C ASN A 268 -10.92 1.00 -18.21
N GLN A 269 -9.93 1.43 -17.40
CA GLN A 269 -9.60 0.80 -16.11
C GLN A 269 -9.80 1.74 -14.90
N GLY A 270 -10.36 2.94 -15.11
CA GLY A 270 -10.66 3.89 -14.04
C GLY A 270 -10.21 5.30 -14.36
N LYS A 271 -10.04 6.15 -13.34
CA LYS A 271 -9.71 7.57 -13.51
C LYS A 271 -8.56 8.03 -12.62
N ALA A 272 -7.84 9.05 -13.10
CA ALA A 272 -6.83 9.78 -12.34
C ALA A 272 -7.00 11.27 -12.49
N THR A 273 -6.53 12.05 -11.51
CA THR A 273 -6.54 13.52 -11.57
C THR A 273 -5.12 14.04 -11.36
N LYS A 274 -4.67 14.89 -12.26
CA LYS A 274 -3.35 15.55 -12.19
C LYS A 274 -3.50 17.06 -12.21
N THR A 275 -2.59 17.74 -11.53
CA THR A 275 -2.48 19.20 -11.62
C THR A 275 -1.49 19.56 -12.72
N ILE A 276 -1.87 20.48 -13.60
CA ILE A 276 -1.01 21.04 -14.64
C ILE A 276 -0.96 22.57 -14.52
N ILE A 277 0.09 23.14 -15.09
CA ILE A 277 0.31 24.59 -15.18
C ILE A 277 0.29 24.97 -16.65
N ILE A 278 -0.56 25.94 -17.03
CA ILE A 278 -0.57 26.56 -18.36
C ILE A 278 0.18 27.88 -18.27
N GLN A 279 1.12 28.13 -19.21
CA GLN A 279 1.98 29.31 -19.28
C GLN A 279 1.70 30.17 -20.52
#